data_e108bffaa222713593e215c61e923c4a
#
_entry.id   e108bffaa222713593e215c61e923c4a
#
_cell.length_a   1.000
_cell.length_b   1.000
_cell.length_c   1.000
_cell.angle_alpha   90.00
_cell.angle_beta   90.00
_cell.angle_gamma   90.00
#
_symmetry.space_group_name_H-M   'P 1'
#
loop_
_entity.id
_entity.type
_entity.pdbx_description
1 polymer ?
#
loop_
_entity_poly.entity_id
_entity_poly.type
_entity_poly.pdbx_seq_one_letter_code
_entity_poly.pdbx_strand_id
1 'polypeptide(L)'
;MSEPVLRTENLTRRFGGLTAVDNLSISLAGGRVHAIIGPNGAGKTTFFNLVSGLLGPDSGRVFFRGRDITGCKPHEISRMGIKRTLQVKSVFPKLSVADNLWITRQARSRFLHPFRSAASDLQAKSDVERTLGQIGLTGLAGRPAGTLSYGDVAMLEIGMAVISEPSLLLLDEPTCGMSPAETSRAVAKIRDLARTIDIIIIEHDMDVVFGIANDITVLAQGAILASGTPAEIADDERVREAYLGRPEDEDFVEEAIHA
;
A
#
# COMPACT_ATOMS: atom_id res chain seq x y z
N MET A 1 -2.61 -5.14 -25.51
CA MET A 1 -2.02 -5.03 -24.15
C MET A 1 -2.83 -3.98 -23.43
N SER A 2 -3.36 -4.26 -22.25
CA SER A 2 -4.10 -3.28 -21.45
C SER A 2 -3.16 -2.16 -20.99
N GLU A 3 -3.66 -0.93 -20.89
CA GLU A 3 -2.91 0.21 -20.39
C GLU A 3 -2.49 -0.05 -18.93
N PRO A 4 -1.21 0.23 -18.55
CA PRO A 4 -0.75 0.02 -17.18
C PRO A 4 -1.47 0.94 -16.20
N VAL A 5 -1.77 0.43 -15.00
CA VAL A 5 -2.40 1.23 -13.94
C VAL A 5 -1.45 2.33 -13.43
N LEU A 6 -0.17 1.99 -13.29
CA LEU A 6 0.88 2.92 -12.91
C LEU A 6 2.11 2.68 -13.80
N ARG A 7 2.69 3.75 -14.30
CA ARG A 7 3.93 3.72 -15.08
C ARG A 7 4.84 4.86 -14.67
N THR A 8 6.13 4.57 -14.56
CA THR A 8 7.14 5.61 -14.40
C THR A 8 8.12 5.56 -15.55
N GLU A 9 8.70 6.70 -15.88
CA GLU A 9 9.72 6.85 -16.93
C GLU A 9 10.91 7.61 -16.36
N ASN A 10 12.06 6.93 -16.28
CA ASN A 10 13.34 7.47 -15.84
C ASN A 10 13.26 8.30 -14.55
N LEU A 11 12.41 7.82 -13.60
CA LEU A 11 12.11 8.53 -12.37
C LEU A 11 13.36 8.58 -11.49
N THR A 12 13.78 9.79 -11.10
CA THR A 12 14.97 10.00 -10.29
C THR A 12 14.71 10.95 -9.14
N ARG A 13 15.23 10.61 -7.96
CA ARG A 13 15.21 11.48 -6.77
C ARG A 13 16.51 11.38 -5.99
N ARG A 14 17.09 12.55 -5.67
CA ARG A 14 18.33 12.69 -4.91
C ARG A 14 18.11 13.46 -3.62
N PHE A 15 18.89 13.13 -2.61
CA PHE A 15 18.96 13.86 -1.34
C PHE A 15 20.43 14.19 -1.05
N GLY A 16 20.84 15.41 -1.34
CA GLY A 16 22.25 15.78 -1.31
C GLY A 16 23.06 14.90 -2.27
N GLY A 17 24.06 14.20 -1.75
CA GLY A 17 24.91 13.28 -2.53
C GLY A 17 24.31 11.87 -2.74
N LEU A 18 23.17 11.54 -2.09
CA LEU A 18 22.55 10.22 -2.20
C LEU A 18 21.47 10.21 -3.30
N THR A 19 21.58 9.32 -4.26
CA THR A 19 20.50 9.02 -5.21
C THR A 19 19.62 7.91 -4.64
N ALA A 20 18.44 8.29 -4.12
CA ALA A 20 17.53 7.36 -3.47
C ALA A 20 16.61 6.60 -4.44
N VAL A 21 16.33 7.20 -5.61
CA VAL A 21 15.68 6.55 -6.76
C VAL A 21 16.45 7.00 -7.99
N ASP A 22 16.92 6.03 -8.78
CA ASP A 22 17.79 6.28 -9.93
C ASP A 22 17.21 5.67 -11.21
N ASN A 23 16.79 6.56 -12.11
CA ASN A 23 16.33 6.21 -13.47
C ASN A 23 15.27 5.09 -13.50
N LEU A 24 14.35 5.07 -12.51
CA LEU A 24 13.41 4.00 -12.29
C LEU A 24 12.26 4.04 -13.32
N SER A 25 12.18 3.02 -14.17
CA SER A 25 11.11 2.85 -15.16
C SER A 25 10.35 1.56 -14.85
N ILE A 26 9.13 1.68 -14.32
CA ILE A 26 8.24 0.57 -13.95
C ILE A 26 6.95 0.69 -14.75
N SER A 27 6.38 -0.45 -15.14
CA SER A 27 5.06 -0.53 -15.75
C SER A 27 4.25 -1.61 -15.05
N LEU A 28 3.25 -1.19 -14.27
CA LEU A 28 2.43 -2.07 -13.44
C LEU A 28 1.08 -2.29 -14.09
N ALA A 29 0.76 -3.56 -14.36
CA ALA A 29 -0.53 -3.96 -14.94
C ALA A 29 -1.66 -3.81 -13.91
N GLY A 30 -2.88 -3.51 -14.37
CA GLY A 30 -4.07 -3.49 -13.53
C GLY A 30 -4.62 -4.88 -13.21
N GLY A 31 -5.51 -4.96 -12.19
CA GLY A 31 -6.18 -6.19 -11.77
C GLY A 31 -5.28 -7.12 -10.96
N ARG A 32 -4.21 -6.62 -10.34
CA ARG A 32 -3.17 -7.42 -9.68
C ARG A 32 -2.68 -6.78 -8.39
N VAL A 33 -2.08 -7.62 -7.53
CA VAL A 33 -1.22 -7.20 -6.44
C VAL A 33 0.22 -7.17 -6.95
N HIS A 34 0.84 -6.00 -6.89
CA HIS A 34 2.23 -5.82 -7.25
C HIS A 34 3.05 -5.52 -5.99
N ALA A 35 4.02 -6.38 -5.67
CA ALA A 35 4.90 -6.15 -4.54
C ALA A 35 6.18 -5.41 -4.97
N ILE A 36 6.61 -4.47 -4.14
CA ILE A 36 7.91 -3.80 -4.26
C ILE A 36 8.73 -4.17 -3.04
N ILE A 37 9.79 -4.93 -3.27
CA ILE A 37 10.67 -5.43 -2.21
C ILE A 37 12.11 -4.93 -2.41
N GLY A 38 12.98 -5.19 -1.46
CA GLY A 38 14.40 -4.83 -1.52
C GLY A 38 14.94 -4.51 -0.13
N PRO A 39 16.25 -4.49 0.06
CA PRO A 39 16.88 -4.20 1.35
C PRO A 39 16.55 -2.80 1.87
N ASN A 40 16.90 -2.53 3.13
CA ASN A 40 16.77 -1.20 3.71
C ASN A 40 17.61 -0.19 2.91
N GLY A 41 17.02 0.98 2.63
CA GLY A 41 17.67 1.99 1.80
C GLY A 41 17.57 1.77 0.28
N ALA A 42 16.90 0.72 -0.19
CA ALA A 42 16.71 0.44 -1.62
C ALA A 42 15.86 1.47 -2.39
N GLY A 43 15.22 2.43 -1.71
CA GLY A 43 14.42 3.47 -2.34
C GLY A 43 12.91 3.24 -2.36
N LYS A 44 12.41 2.16 -1.75
CA LYS A 44 10.98 1.75 -1.73
C LYS A 44 10.04 2.86 -1.24
N THR A 45 10.28 3.35 -0.02
CA THR A 45 9.48 4.44 0.58
C THR A 45 9.60 5.74 -0.21
N THR A 46 10.80 6.03 -0.78
CA THR A 46 10.99 7.20 -1.66
C THR A 46 10.16 7.06 -2.92
N PHE A 47 10.11 5.89 -3.54
CA PHE A 47 9.25 5.61 -4.68
C PHE A 47 7.77 5.85 -4.34
N PHE A 48 7.26 5.32 -3.21
CA PHE A 48 5.89 5.57 -2.76
C PHE A 48 5.62 7.06 -2.53
N ASN A 49 6.59 7.79 -1.96
CA ASN A 49 6.48 9.24 -1.76
C ASN A 49 6.37 10.01 -3.09
N LEU A 50 7.11 9.58 -4.12
CA LEU A 50 7.05 10.16 -5.46
C LEU A 50 5.69 9.88 -6.12
N VAL A 51 5.20 8.64 -6.08
CA VAL A 51 3.91 8.24 -6.66
C VAL A 51 2.74 8.91 -5.95
N SER A 52 2.81 9.09 -4.64
CA SER A 52 1.76 9.74 -3.85
C SER A 52 1.84 11.27 -3.82
N GLY A 53 2.85 11.87 -4.48
CA GLY A 53 3.05 13.32 -4.55
C GLY A 53 3.55 13.97 -3.26
N LEU A 54 3.98 13.17 -2.27
CA LEU A 54 4.62 13.66 -1.04
C LEU A 54 6.03 14.19 -1.32
N LEU A 55 6.66 13.69 -2.40
CA LEU A 55 7.92 14.19 -2.94
C LEU A 55 7.76 14.47 -4.43
N GLY A 56 8.40 15.54 -4.92
CA GLY A 56 8.57 15.76 -6.35
C GLY A 56 9.82 15.03 -6.88
N PRO A 57 9.81 14.49 -8.08
CA PRO A 57 11.02 13.94 -8.71
C PRO A 57 11.97 15.07 -9.13
N ASP A 58 13.28 14.77 -9.20
CA ASP A 58 14.27 15.67 -9.80
C ASP A 58 14.25 15.54 -11.32
N SER A 59 13.95 14.33 -11.85
CA SER A 59 13.69 14.08 -13.26
C SER A 59 12.80 12.84 -13.45
N GLY A 60 12.34 12.65 -14.70
CA GLY A 60 11.44 11.56 -15.04
C GLY A 60 9.97 11.91 -14.84
N ARG A 61 9.10 10.93 -15.08
CA ARG A 61 7.65 11.12 -15.06
C ARG A 61 6.92 9.97 -14.37
N VAL A 62 5.73 10.27 -13.86
CA VAL A 62 4.80 9.30 -13.27
C VAL A 62 3.46 9.41 -13.98
N PHE A 63 2.94 8.28 -14.44
CA PHE A 63 1.65 8.19 -15.11
C PHE A 63 0.71 7.25 -14.35
N PHE A 64 -0.51 7.68 -14.15
CA PHE A 64 -1.59 6.89 -13.60
C PHE A 64 -2.69 6.74 -14.65
N ARG A 65 -2.94 5.50 -15.10
CA ARG A 65 -3.89 5.21 -16.18
C ARG A 65 -3.70 6.16 -17.38
N GLY A 66 -2.47 6.24 -17.87
CA GLY A 66 -2.08 7.09 -19.01
C GLY A 66 -1.98 8.58 -18.72
N ARG A 67 -2.53 9.07 -17.61
CA ARG A 67 -2.48 10.48 -17.24
C ARG A 67 -1.17 10.81 -16.53
N ASP A 68 -0.46 11.83 -17.00
CA ASP A 68 0.72 12.38 -16.30
C ASP A 68 0.28 13.02 -14.97
N ILE A 69 0.83 12.51 -13.86
CA ILE A 69 0.60 13.00 -12.49
C ILE A 69 1.88 13.53 -11.84
N THR A 70 2.94 13.72 -12.64
CA THR A 70 4.25 14.19 -12.17
C THR A 70 4.11 15.53 -11.47
N GLY A 71 4.62 15.63 -10.24
CA GLY A 71 4.56 16.86 -9.44
C GLY A 71 3.17 17.29 -8.97
N CYS A 72 2.11 16.50 -9.22
CA CYS A 72 0.81 16.75 -8.64
C CYS A 72 0.86 16.68 -7.10
N LYS A 73 0.04 17.48 -6.44
CA LYS A 73 -0.04 17.48 -4.96
C LYS A 73 -0.76 16.24 -4.44
N PRO A 74 -0.47 15.77 -3.21
CA PRO A 74 -1.08 14.55 -2.65
C PRO A 74 -2.61 14.55 -2.70
N HIS A 75 -3.26 15.68 -2.42
CA HIS A 75 -4.71 15.76 -2.46
C HIS A 75 -5.30 15.68 -3.88
N GLU A 76 -4.56 16.06 -4.91
CA GLU A 76 -4.95 15.92 -6.32
C GLU A 76 -4.84 14.46 -6.73
N ILE A 77 -3.71 13.81 -6.42
CA ILE A 77 -3.47 12.38 -6.65
C ILE A 77 -4.53 11.53 -5.94
N SER A 78 -4.82 11.87 -4.68
CA SER A 78 -5.88 11.22 -3.90
C SER A 78 -7.26 11.34 -4.57
N ARG A 79 -7.60 12.48 -5.19
CA ARG A 79 -8.85 12.69 -5.93
C ARG A 79 -8.90 11.93 -7.25
N MET A 80 -7.75 11.64 -7.84
CA MET A 80 -7.66 10.82 -9.06
C MET A 80 -7.88 9.32 -8.78
N GLY A 81 -7.89 8.92 -7.50
CA GLY A 81 -8.17 7.55 -7.09
C GLY A 81 -6.98 6.76 -6.59
N ILE A 82 -5.82 7.37 -6.36
CA ILE A 82 -4.69 6.74 -5.67
C ILE A 82 -4.83 7.02 -4.17
N LYS A 83 -4.86 5.99 -3.35
CA LYS A 83 -4.83 6.11 -1.88
C LYS A 83 -3.63 5.38 -1.32
N ARG A 84 -3.10 5.88 -0.22
CA ARG A 84 -1.97 5.28 0.50
C ARG A 84 -2.29 5.16 1.97
N THR A 85 -1.95 4.01 2.57
CA THR A 85 -1.85 3.90 4.03
C THR A 85 -0.55 4.57 4.47
N LEU A 86 -0.59 5.31 5.58
CA LEU A 86 0.58 5.99 6.12
C LEU A 86 1.17 5.13 7.25
N GLN A 87 2.50 5.14 7.40
CA GLN A 87 3.20 4.47 8.51
C GLN A 87 2.85 5.04 9.89
N VAL A 88 2.31 6.27 9.93
CA VAL A 88 1.83 6.89 11.18
C VAL A 88 0.36 6.60 11.34
N LYS A 89 -0.02 6.01 12.49
CA LYS A 89 -1.42 5.69 12.82
C LYS A 89 -2.30 6.93 12.68
N SER A 90 -3.15 6.94 11.66
CA SER A 90 -4.02 8.07 11.29
C SER A 90 -5.46 7.90 11.80
N VAL A 91 -5.67 6.98 12.75
CA VAL A 91 -6.98 6.73 13.35
C VAL A 91 -7.29 7.74 14.47
N PHE A 92 -8.56 8.04 14.65
CA PHE A 92 -9.06 8.81 15.80
C PHE A 92 -9.32 7.85 16.98
N PRO A 93 -8.42 7.73 17.97
CA PRO A 93 -8.46 6.63 18.95
C PRO A 93 -9.67 6.68 19.88
N LYS A 94 -10.24 7.86 20.11
CA LYS A 94 -11.43 8.07 20.97
C LYS A 94 -12.74 7.82 20.25
N LEU A 95 -12.72 7.74 18.92
CA LEU A 95 -13.92 7.47 18.12
C LEU A 95 -14.05 5.97 17.86
N SER A 96 -15.28 5.54 17.59
CA SER A 96 -15.53 4.16 17.21
C SER A 96 -14.91 3.82 15.86
N VAL A 97 -14.74 2.53 15.56
CA VAL A 97 -14.30 2.02 14.25
C VAL A 97 -15.21 2.56 13.14
N ALA A 98 -16.52 2.50 13.35
CA ALA A 98 -17.51 3.00 12.39
C ALA A 98 -17.41 4.52 12.18
N ASP A 99 -17.17 5.31 13.27
CA ASP A 99 -17.03 6.76 13.17
C ASP A 99 -15.76 7.16 12.41
N ASN A 100 -14.64 6.43 12.58
CA ASN A 100 -13.42 6.64 11.82
C ASN A 100 -13.67 6.50 10.30
N LEU A 101 -14.36 5.44 9.91
CA LEU A 101 -14.74 5.22 8.51
C LEU A 101 -15.71 6.30 8.02
N TRP A 102 -16.70 6.64 8.83
CA TRP A 102 -17.70 7.65 8.47
C TRP A 102 -17.08 9.03 8.22
N ILE A 103 -16.18 9.50 9.10
CA ILE A 103 -15.47 10.77 8.93
C ILE A 103 -14.67 10.77 7.63
N THR A 104 -13.94 9.69 7.35
CA THR A 104 -13.14 9.56 6.13
C THR A 104 -14.02 9.60 4.89
N ARG A 105 -15.17 8.95 4.93
CA ARG A 105 -16.15 8.97 3.83
C ARG A 105 -16.70 10.38 3.59
N GLN A 106 -16.97 11.13 4.67
CA GLN A 106 -17.46 12.52 4.57
C GLN A 106 -16.43 13.47 3.96
N ALA A 107 -15.14 13.27 4.25
CA ALA A 107 -14.07 14.08 3.66
C ALA A 107 -13.99 14.00 2.12
N ARG A 108 -14.56 12.94 1.52
CA ARG A 108 -14.69 12.79 0.05
C ARG A 108 -15.80 13.69 -0.53
N SER A 109 -16.84 13.98 0.25
CA SER A 109 -17.97 14.77 -0.22
C SER A 109 -17.53 16.23 -0.44
N ARG A 110 -17.71 16.77 -1.68
CA ARG A 110 -17.45 18.19 -1.99
C ARG A 110 -18.39 19.15 -1.28
N PHE A 111 -19.49 18.62 -0.74
CA PHE A 111 -20.50 19.39 -0.05
C PHE A 111 -20.57 18.93 1.41
N LEU A 112 -19.83 19.62 2.29
CA LEU A 112 -20.15 19.62 3.69
C LEU A 112 -21.53 20.29 3.81
N HIS A 113 -22.58 19.49 3.98
CA HIS A 113 -23.87 19.98 4.42
C HIS A 113 -23.85 20.04 5.95
N PRO A 114 -23.52 21.20 6.56
CA PRO A 114 -23.33 21.30 8.01
C PRO A 114 -24.64 21.02 8.80
N PHE A 115 -25.77 20.99 8.10
CA PHE A 115 -27.10 20.78 8.70
C PHE A 115 -27.70 19.38 8.42
N ARG A 116 -26.99 18.49 7.71
CA ARG A 116 -27.45 17.10 7.55
C ARG A 116 -26.98 16.26 8.74
N SER A 117 -27.93 15.69 9.47
CA SER A 117 -27.61 14.72 10.53
C SER A 117 -26.91 13.51 9.91
N ALA A 118 -25.84 13.04 10.56
CA ALA A 118 -25.15 11.78 10.23
C ALA A 118 -26.15 10.59 10.18
N ALA A 119 -27.21 10.65 10.98
CA ALA A 119 -28.25 9.63 11.01
C ALA A 119 -29.12 9.56 9.76
N SER A 120 -29.17 10.61 8.93
CA SER A 120 -30.00 10.68 7.71
C SER A 120 -29.27 10.31 6.42
N ASP A 121 -27.95 10.09 6.45
CA ASP A 121 -27.17 9.66 5.30
C ASP A 121 -27.13 8.13 5.20
N LEU A 122 -28.20 7.54 4.64
CA LEU A 122 -28.34 6.09 4.45
C LEU A 122 -27.22 5.52 3.57
N GLN A 123 -26.74 6.29 2.58
CA GLN A 123 -25.66 5.87 1.71
C GLN A 123 -24.33 5.78 2.50
N ALA A 124 -24.04 6.77 3.34
CA ALA A 124 -22.82 6.74 4.16
C ALA A 124 -22.83 5.57 5.13
N LYS A 125 -24.00 5.23 5.73
CA LYS A 125 -24.14 4.04 6.58
C LYS A 125 -23.88 2.75 5.81
N SER A 126 -24.47 2.60 4.64
CA SER A 126 -24.26 1.44 3.77
C SER A 126 -22.80 1.31 3.35
N ASP A 127 -22.13 2.42 3.02
CA ASP A 127 -20.70 2.42 2.66
C ASP A 127 -19.83 1.99 3.84
N VAL A 128 -20.13 2.45 5.06
CA VAL A 128 -19.44 2.05 6.30
C VAL A 128 -19.63 0.56 6.56
N GLU A 129 -20.88 0.05 6.52
CA GLU A 129 -21.17 -1.36 6.75
C GLU A 129 -20.48 -2.27 5.74
N ARG A 130 -20.53 -1.92 4.46
CA ARG A 130 -19.81 -2.61 3.39
C ARG A 130 -18.31 -2.67 3.67
N THR A 131 -17.71 -1.53 4.01
CA THR A 131 -16.26 -1.44 4.28
C THR A 131 -15.88 -2.25 5.51
N LEU A 132 -16.67 -2.19 6.60
CA LEU A 132 -16.47 -3.03 7.79
C LEU A 132 -16.43 -4.52 7.44
N GLY A 133 -17.32 -4.97 6.55
CA GLY A 133 -17.32 -6.35 6.05
C GLY A 133 -16.07 -6.69 5.24
N GLN A 134 -15.64 -5.76 4.36
CA GLN A 134 -14.45 -5.94 3.53
C GLN A 134 -13.18 -6.09 4.38
N ILE A 135 -13.01 -5.27 5.43
CA ILE A 135 -11.83 -5.31 6.31
C ILE A 135 -11.99 -6.28 7.50
N GLY A 136 -13.15 -6.93 7.67
CA GLY A 136 -13.38 -7.92 8.72
C GLY A 136 -13.61 -7.35 10.12
N LEU A 137 -13.99 -6.08 10.24
CA LEU A 137 -14.17 -5.39 11.53
C LEU A 137 -15.66 -5.17 11.92
N THR A 138 -16.61 -5.86 11.29
CA THR A 138 -18.04 -5.70 11.54
C THR A 138 -18.39 -5.88 13.03
N GLY A 139 -17.82 -6.90 13.70
CA GLY A 139 -18.04 -7.16 15.12
C GLY A 139 -17.42 -6.13 16.08
N LEU A 140 -16.57 -5.24 15.55
CA LEU A 140 -15.85 -4.20 16.31
C LEU A 140 -16.35 -2.79 15.99
N ALA A 141 -17.42 -2.64 15.19
CA ALA A 141 -17.89 -1.36 14.65
C ALA A 141 -18.08 -0.26 15.72
N GLY A 142 -18.63 -0.61 16.88
CA GLY A 142 -18.88 0.32 17.99
C GLY A 142 -17.72 0.48 18.97
N ARG A 143 -16.61 -0.27 18.82
CA ARG A 143 -15.48 -0.17 19.74
C ARG A 143 -14.64 1.08 19.46
N PRO A 144 -14.11 1.77 20.49
CA PRO A 144 -13.14 2.83 20.32
C PRO A 144 -11.88 2.30 19.62
N ALA A 145 -11.41 2.99 18.58
CA ALA A 145 -10.25 2.55 17.79
C ALA A 145 -8.97 2.38 18.63
N GLY A 146 -8.82 3.17 19.70
CA GLY A 146 -7.67 3.06 20.62
C GLY A 146 -7.66 1.79 21.48
N THR A 147 -8.71 0.95 21.43
CA THR A 147 -8.78 -0.33 22.16
C THR A 147 -8.59 -1.55 21.26
N LEU A 148 -8.33 -1.33 19.99
CA LEU A 148 -8.10 -2.37 19.00
C LEU A 148 -6.71 -3.01 19.16
N SER A 149 -6.56 -4.25 18.68
CA SER A 149 -5.24 -4.85 18.47
C SER A 149 -4.47 -4.11 17.37
N TYR A 150 -3.17 -4.35 17.29
CA TYR A 150 -2.35 -3.71 16.26
C TYR A 150 -2.83 -4.06 14.85
N GLY A 151 -3.14 -5.32 14.61
CA GLY A 151 -3.66 -5.81 13.33
C GLY A 151 -5.04 -5.22 12.99
N ASP A 152 -5.93 -5.07 13.97
CA ASP A 152 -7.24 -4.46 13.74
C ASP A 152 -7.12 -2.96 13.42
N VAL A 153 -6.16 -2.25 14.03
CA VAL A 153 -5.86 -0.84 13.70
C VAL A 153 -5.36 -0.73 12.25
N ALA A 154 -4.42 -1.58 11.84
CA ALA A 154 -3.93 -1.58 10.46
C ALA A 154 -5.05 -1.89 9.46
N MET A 155 -5.94 -2.84 9.77
CA MET A 155 -7.12 -3.12 8.94
C MET A 155 -8.09 -1.93 8.89
N LEU A 156 -8.26 -1.19 10.00
CA LEU A 156 -9.05 0.04 10.00
C LEU A 156 -8.44 1.12 9.09
N GLU A 157 -7.11 1.29 9.10
CA GLU A 157 -6.41 2.23 8.21
C GLU A 157 -6.59 1.85 6.73
N ILE A 158 -6.50 0.57 6.39
CA ILE A 158 -6.84 0.06 5.07
C ILE A 158 -8.31 0.40 4.74
N GLY A 159 -9.23 0.17 5.67
CA GLY A 159 -10.64 0.51 5.51
C GLY A 159 -10.89 2.00 5.25
N MET A 160 -10.18 2.88 5.95
CA MET A 160 -10.25 4.32 5.72
C MET A 160 -9.77 4.72 4.31
N ALA A 161 -8.79 4.01 3.76
CA ALA A 161 -8.39 4.20 2.37
C ALA A 161 -9.45 3.64 1.40
N VAL A 162 -9.96 2.44 1.64
CA VAL A 162 -10.91 1.69 0.79
C VAL A 162 -12.29 2.37 0.71
N ILE A 163 -12.80 2.96 1.82
CA ILE A 163 -14.11 3.64 1.84
C ILE A 163 -14.17 4.82 0.87
N SER A 164 -13.01 5.33 0.46
CA SER A 164 -12.89 6.35 -0.57
C SER A 164 -13.00 5.80 -2.00
N GLU A 165 -13.24 4.49 -2.17
CA GLU A 165 -13.34 3.78 -3.45
C GLU A 165 -12.14 4.07 -4.37
N PRO A 166 -10.91 3.74 -3.93
CA PRO A 166 -9.73 3.99 -4.74
C PRO A 166 -9.70 3.08 -5.97
N SER A 167 -9.03 3.53 -7.02
CA SER A 167 -8.67 2.69 -8.15
C SER A 167 -7.32 2.02 -7.93
N LEU A 168 -6.44 2.64 -7.14
CA LEU A 168 -5.13 2.12 -6.76
C LEU A 168 -4.89 2.37 -5.27
N LEU A 169 -4.49 1.33 -4.56
CA LEU A 169 -4.15 1.36 -3.14
C LEU A 169 -2.66 1.08 -2.96
N LEU A 170 -1.95 1.97 -2.30
CA LEU A 170 -0.55 1.83 -1.92
C LEU A 170 -0.49 1.42 -0.44
N LEU A 171 0.00 0.21 -0.17
CA LEU A 171 0.17 -0.34 1.17
C LEU A 171 1.65 -0.34 1.56
N ASP A 172 2.01 0.32 2.63
CA ASP A 172 3.38 0.45 3.11
C ASP A 172 3.54 -0.34 4.41
N GLU A 173 4.12 -1.54 4.30
CA GLU A 173 4.34 -2.51 5.37
C GLU A 173 3.07 -2.79 6.22
N PRO A 174 1.94 -3.17 5.59
CA PRO A 174 0.65 -3.27 6.29
C PRO A 174 0.62 -4.38 7.35
N THR A 175 1.53 -5.36 7.30
CA THR A 175 1.56 -6.47 8.26
C THR A 175 2.62 -6.32 9.35
N CYS A 176 3.41 -5.25 9.31
CA CYS A 176 4.47 -5.00 10.28
C CYS A 176 3.94 -5.00 11.73
N GLY A 177 4.57 -5.79 12.61
CA GLY A 177 4.20 -5.87 14.03
C GLY A 177 2.95 -6.70 14.35
N MET A 178 2.38 -7.41 13.37
CA MET A 178 1.27 -8.35 13.58
C MET A 178 1.76 -9.71 14.08
N SER A 179 0.91 -10.40 14.84
CA SER A 179 1.09 -11.82 15.10
C SER A 179 0.81 -12.64 13.83
N PRO A 180 1.33 -13.89 13.70
CA PRO A 180 1.09 -14.74 12.52
C PRO A 180 -0.39 -14.91 12.19
N ALA A 181 -1.25 -15.02 13.20
CA ALA A 181 -2.69 -15.14 13.00
C ALA A 181 -3.33 -13.85 12.47
N GLU A 182 -2.84 -12.67 12.89
CA GLU A 182 -3.29 -11.38 12.37
C GLU A 182 -2.80 -11.18 10.94
N THR A 183 -1.52 -11.50 10.66
CA THR A 183 -0.94 -11.47 9.31
C THR A 183 -1.74 -12.31 8.34
N SER A 184 -2.04 -13.57 8.68
CA SER A 184 -2.83 -14.45 7.82
C SER A 184 -4.22 -13.87 7.50
N ARG A 185 -4.89 -13.27 8.50
CA ARG A 185 -6.18 -12.60 8.32
C ARG A 185 -6.06 -11.37 7.43
N ALA A 186 -5.04 -10.53 7.64
CA ALA A 186 -4.80 -9.33 6.84
C ALA A 186 -4.51 -9.68 5.38
N VAL A 187 -3.64 -10.66 5.14
CA VAL A 187 -3.31 -11.19 3.82
C VAL A 187 -4.57 -11.66 3.07
N ALA A 188 -5.45 -12.44 3.74
CA ALA A 188 -6.70 -12.89 3.14
C ALA A 188 -7.59 -11.71 2.73
N LYS A 189 -7.71 -10.68 3.59
CA LYS A 189 -8.50 -9.47 3.31
C LYS A 189 -7.91 -8.61 2.19
N ILE A 190 -6.59 -8.43 2.16
CA ILE A 190 -5.89 -7.71 1.08
C ILE A 190 -6.11 -8.43 -0.25
N ARG A 191 -6.03 -9.77 -0.27
CA ARG A 191 -6.30 -10.58 -1.46
C ARG A 191 -7.76 -10.43 -1.95
N ASP A 192 -8.73 -10.37 -1.03
CA ASP A 192 -10.12 -10.12 -1.40
C ASP A 192 -10.34 -8.72 -1.98
N LEU A 193 -9.70 -7.69 -1.41
CA LEU A 193 -9.72 -6.32 -1.92
C LEU A 193 -9.12 -6.22 -3.33
N ALA A 194 -8.04 -6.97 -3.58
CA ALA A 194 -7.34 -6.98 -4.88
C ALA A 194 -8.20 -7.48 -6.05
N ARG A 195 -9.36 -8.10 -5.78
CA ARG A 195 -10.32 -8.47 -6.84
C ARG A 195 -10.99 -7.27 -7.50
N THR A 196 -10.99 -6.12 -6.82
CA THR A 196 -11.70 -4.91 -7.26
C THR A 196 -10.86 -3.65 -7.26
N ILE A 197 -9.71 -3.67 -6.60
CA ILE A 197 -8.82 -2.53 -6.43
C ILE A 197 -7.41 -2.97 -6.83
N ASP A 198 -6.73 -2.19 -7.65
CA ASP A 198 -5.30 -2.41 -7.93
C ASP A 198 -4.50 -2.12 -6.65
N ILE A 199 -3.56 -2.99 -6.29
CA ILE A 199 -2.77 -2.84 -5.07
C ILE A 199 -1.28 -2.86 -5.39
N ILE A 200 -0.54 -1.89 -4.86
CA ILE A 200 0.91 -1.94 -4.77
C ILE A 200 1.27 -2.02 -3.29
N ILE A 201 2.07 -3.00 -2.92
CA ILE A 201 2.47 -3.25 -1.55
C ILE A 201 3.99 -3.19 -1.41
N ILE A 202 4.48 -2.50 -0.38
CA ILE A 202 5.84 -2.67 0.12
C ILE A 202 5.76 -3.60 1.31
N GLU A 203 6.53 -4.67 1.30
CA GLU A 203 6.67 -5.62 2.40
C GLU A 203 8.09 -6.14 2.46
N HIS A 204 8.48 -6.58 3.65
CA HIS A 204 9.76 -7.23 3.90
C HIS A 204 9.59 -8.69 4.34
N ASP A 205 8.38 -9.09 4.73
CA ASP A 205 8.01 -10.48 5.01
C ASP A 205 7.77 -11.21 3.69
N MET A 206 8.69 -12.12 3.34
CA MET A 206 8.65 -12.83 2.06
C MET A 206 7.47 -13.79 1.97
N ASP A 207 7.01 -14.38 3.08
CA ASP A 207 5.84 -15.25 3.11
C ASP A 207 4.57 -14.48 2.74
N VAL A 208 4.45 -13.25 3.24
CA VAL A 208 3.37 -12.34 2.85
C VAL A 208 3.48 -11.99 1.37
N VAL A 209 4.67 -11.60 0.89
CA VAL A 209 4.90 -11.21 -0.50
C VAL A 209 4.54 -12.35 -1.45
N PHE A 210 5.12 -13.53 -1.25
CA PHE A 210 4.84 -14.70 -2.10
C PHE A 210 3.40 -15.19 -1.98
N GLY A 211 2.79 -14.97 -0.80
CA GLY A 211 1.40 -15.33 -0.55
C GLY A 211 0.38 -14.49 -1.31
N ILE A 212 0.67 -13.22 -1.64
CA ILE A 212 -0.35 -12.31 -2.23
C ILE A 212 0.03 -11.69 -3.56
N ALA A 213 1.32 -11.53 -3.85
CA ALA A 213 1.77 -10.83 -5.06
C ALA A 213 1.54 -11.67 -6.33
N ASN A 214 1.10 -11.02 -7.39
CA ASN A 214 1.08 -11.58 -8.73
C ASN A 214 2.40 -11.29 -9.46
N ASP A 215 2.93 -10.10 -9.23
CA ASP A 215 4.18 -9.62 -9.80
C ASP A 215 5.00 -8.95 -8.69
N ILE A 216 6.32 -9.09 -8.75
CA ILE A 216 7.26 -8.52 -7.78
C ILE A 216 8.31 -7.69 -8.52
N THR A 217 8.60 -6.51 -8.00
CA THR A 217 9.77 -5.72 -8.41
C THR A 217 10.72 -5.60 -7.23
N VAL A 218 11.95 -6.01 -7.44
CA VAL A 218 13.04 -5.91 -6.47
C VAL A 218 13.82 -4.65 -6.74
N LEU A 219 13.92 -3.77 -5.75
CA LEU A 219 14.76 -2.58 -5.79
C LEU A 219 16.06 -2.81 -5.02
N ALA A 220 17.17 -2.34 -5.57
CA ALA A 220 18.44 -2.25 -4.88
C ALA A 220 19.13 -0.94 -5.27
N GLN A 221 19.68 -0.20 -4.30
CA GLN A 221 20.41 1.06 -4.53
C GLN A 221 19.66 2.08 -5.42
N GLY A 222 18.33 2.15 -5.27
CA GLY A 222 17.48 3.08 -6.01
C GLY A 222 17.07 2.64 -7.42
N ALA A 223 17.54 1.48 -7.90
CA ALA A 223 17.27 0.95 -9.23
C ALA A 223 16.53 -0.41 -9.17
N ILE A 224 15.97 -0.84 -10.32
CA ILE A 224 15.39 -2.18 -10.44
C ILE A 224 16.53 -3.19 -10.55
N LEU A 225 16.53 -4.16 -9.62
CA LEU A 225 17.41 -5.32 -9.66
C LEU A 225 16.80 -6.44 -10.50
N ALA A 226 15.52 -6.75 -10.24
CA ALA A 226 14.76 -7.78 -10.92
C ALA A 226 13.26 -7.43 -10.93
N SER A 227 12.51 -7.98 -11.87
CA SER A 227 11.04 -7.91 -11.89
C SER A 227 10.49 -9.15 -12.56
N GLY A 228 9.44 -9.76 -11.98
CA GLY A 228 8.83 -10.97 -12.50
C GLY A 228 7.76 -11.52 -11.56
N THR A 229 7.31 -12.74 -11.85
CA THR A 229 6.43 -13.50 -10.96
C THR A 229 7.14 -13.94 -9.68
N PRO A 230 6.40 -14.30 -8.62
CA PRO A 230 7.02 -14.82 -7.39
C PRO A 230 8.03 -15.96 -7.64
N ALA A 231 7.71 -16.90 -8.54
CA ALA A 231 8.60 -18.02 -8.87
C ALA A 231 9.89 -17.55 -9.54
N GLU A 232 9.81 -16.61 -10.51
CA GLU A 232 10.99 -16.06 -11.19
C GLU A 232 11.88 -15.29 -10.22
N ILE A 233 11.31 -14.55 -9.27
CA ILE A 233 12.06 -13.79 -8.27
C ILE A 233 12.71 -14.70 -7.24
N ALA A 234 12.05 -15.78 -6.82
CA ALA A 234 12.62 -16.76 -5.89
C ALA A 234 13.86 -17.47 -6.46
N ASP A 235 13.90 -17.65 -7.79
CA ASP A 235 15.01 -18.33 -8.49
C ASP A 235 16.13 -17.37 -8.95
N ASP A 236 15.94 -16.05 -8.84
CA ASP A 236 16.95 -15.07 -9.30
C ASP A 236 18.12 -14.97 -8.31
N GLU A 237 19.32 -15.42 -8.76
CA GLU A 237 20.55 -15.38 -7.94
C GLU A 237 20.92 -13.97 -7.48
N ARG A 238 20.68 -12.94 -8.34
CA ARG A 238 20.97 -11.53 -8.00
C ARG A 238 20.11 -11.07 -6.82
N VAL A 239 18.85 -11.55 -6.74
CA VAL A 239 17.96 -11.27 -5.64
C VAL A 239 18.46 -11.94 -4.36
N ARG A 240 18.86 -13.23 -4.45
CA ARG A 240 19.44 -13.94 -3.30
C ARG A 240 20.68 -13.24 -2.78
N GLU A 241 21.62 -12.86 -3.64
CA GLU A 241 22.82 -12.13 -3.25
C GLU A 241 22.52 -10.77 -2.60
N ALA A 242 21.53 -10.03 -3.09
CA ALA A 242 21.14 -8.73 -2.55
C ALA A 242 20.56 -8.84 -1.12
N TYR A 243 19.95 -9.98 -0.77
CA TYR A 243 19.42 -10.26 0.56
C TYR A 243 20.43 -10.98 1.46
N LEU A 244 21.28 -11.88 0.90
CA LEU A 244 22.28 -12.67 1.64
C LEU A 244 23.61 -11.91 1.83
N GLY A 245 23.86 -10.83 1.12
CA GLY A 245 25.15 -10.12 1.12
C GLY A 245 25.49 -9.36 2.41
N ARG A 246 24.77 -9.58 3.53
CA ARG A 246 25.10 -9.09 4.86
C ARG A 246 25.20 -10.27 5.83
N PRO A 247 26.35 -10.47 6.51
CA PRO A 247 26.52 -11.52 7.51
C PRO A 247 25.54 -11.44 8.70
N GLU A 248 24.78 -10.36 8.84
CA GLU A 248 23.79 -10.16 9.89
C GLU A 248 22.41 -10.75 9.55
N ASP A 249 22.19 -11.20 8.30
CA ASP A 249 20.92 -11.74 7.82
C ASP A 249 20.94 -13.27 7.61
N GLU A 250 22.04 -13.97 7.98
CA GLU A 250 22.18 -15.42 7.81
C GLU A 250 21.16 -16.27 8.61
N ASP A 251 20.58 -15.70 9.67
CA ASP A 251 19.60 -16.40 10.52
C ASP A 251 18.21 -16.57 9.88
N PHE A 252 17.91 -15.87 8.78
CA PHE A 252 16.55 -15.85 8.18
C PHE A 252 16.33 -16.85 7.04
N VAL A 253 17.39 -17.41 6.44
CA VAL A 253 17.27 -18.24 5.23
C VAL A 253 17.16 -19.72 5.55
N GLU A 254 17.73 -20.19 6.66
CA GLU A 254 17.65 -21.62 7.04
C GLU A 254 16.24 -22.04 7.53
N GLU A 255 15.49 -21.13 8.18
CA GLU A 255 14.13 -21.45 8.65
C GLU A 255 13.08 -21.51 7.53
N ALA A 256 13.26 -20.74 6.46
CA ALA A 256 12.30 -20.70 5.33
C ALA A 256 12.44 -21.89 4.35
N ILE A 257 13.57 -22.62 4.39
CA ILE A 257 13.81 -23.77 3.51
C ILE A 257 13.34 -25.09 4.15
N HIS A 258 13.10 -25.11 5.47
CA HIS A 258 12.75 -26.32 6.23
C HIS A 258 11.34 -26.27 6.88
N ALA A 259 10.50 -25.26 6.57
CA ALA A 259 9.09 -25.17 6.95
C ALA A 259 8.19 -25.45 5.75
#